data_4f83c5fc500d59134800cb99254abc24
#
_entry.id   4f83c5fc500d59134800cb99254abc24
#
_cell.length_a   1.000
_cell.length_b   1.000
_cell.length_c   1.000
_cell.angle_alpha   90.00
_cell.angle_beta   90.00
_cell.angle_gamma   90.00
#
_symmetry.space_group_name_H-M   'P 1'
#
loop_
_entity.id
_entity.type
_entity.pdbx_description
1 polymer ?
#
loop_
_entity_poly.entity_id
_entity_poly.type
_entity_poly.pdbx_seq_one_letter_code
_entity_poly.pdbx_strand_id
1 'polypeptide(L)'
;MELKSITVEPGSNIVNGVSIIDRSSMMTYSKIVCCLCSAVIDANPRGTCEACFRKSLSIKTSIPTEFEIVFCRECKRFLRPPYVKIDRESSDMMKLCLSRIKSYDKKVKIIDSNFIYTEPHSKIIKIKVTLEKEIEKNMITQSLIIDFKEKWLLCRDCQKVQTPHIWASCVQIRQRVPHKKTMLYLEQIILHKML
;
A
#
# COMPACT_ATOMS: atom_id res chain seq x y z
N MET A 1 -31.43 -26.01 -56.01
CA MET A 1 -30.47 -24.91 -56.30
C MET A 1 -29.15 -25.27 -55.59
N GLU A 2 -28.26 -25.85 -56.39
CA GLU A 2 -26.97 -26.36 -55.90
C GLU A 2 -25.97 -25.19 -55.79
N LEU A 3 -25.40 -25.03 -54.61
CA LEU A 3 -24.29 -24.13 -54.40
C LEU A 3 -22.99 -24.80 -54.88
N LYS A 4 -22.43 -24.34 -55.97
CA LYS A 4 -21.13 -24.76 -56.48
C LYS A 4 -20.04 -24.16 -55.58
N SER A 5 -19.30 -25.02 -54.92
CA SER A 5 -18.07 -24.69 -54.22
C SER A 5 -16.97 -24.32 -55.20
N ILE A 6 -16.45 -23.09 -55.11
CA ILE A 6 -15.31 -22.63 -55.90
C ILE A 6 -14.06 -22.94 -55.10
N THR A 7 -13.29 -23.92 -55.57
CA THR A 7 -11.93 -24.17 -55.08
C THR A 7 -10.98 -23.19 -55.77
N VAL A 8 -10.31 -22.35 -54.97
CA VAL A 8 -9.30 -21.41 -55.48
C VAL A 8 -7.92 -22.07 -55.33
N GLU A 9 -7.27 -22.32 -56.46
CA GLU A 9 -5.88 -22.77 -56.51
C GLU A 9 -4.93 -21.63 -56.10
N PRO A 10 -3.82 -21.90 -55.39
CA PRO A 10 -2.85 -20.86 -55.02
C PRO A 10 -1.95 -20.50 -56.21
N GLY A 11 -2.18 -19.37 -56.82
CA GLY A 11 -1.29 -18.88 -57.88
C GLY A 11 -1.85 -17.91 -58.94
N SER A 12 -3.10 -17.53 -58.92
CA SER A 12 -3.63 -16.60 -59.92
C SER A 12 -4.11 -15.30 -59.30
N ASN A 13 -3.34 -14.25 -59.51
CA ASN A 13 -3.54 -12.92 -58.90
C ASN A 13 -4.50 -12.00 -59.67
N ILE A 14 -5.30 -12.49 -60.59
CA ILE A 14 -6.19 -11.62 -61.37
C ILE A 14 -7.55 -12.29 -61.57
N VAL A 15 -8.54 -11.78 -60.87
CA VAL A 15 -9.95 -12.04 -61.18
C VAL A 15 -10.63 -10.67 -61.31
N ASN A 16 -11.09 -10.38 -62.54
CA ASN A 16 -11.96 -9.24 -62.92
C ASN A 16 -11.41 -7.83 -62.64
N GLY A 17 -10.14 -7.57 -62.93
CA GLY A 17 -9.58 -6.20 -62.89
C GLY A 17 -9.53 -5.51 -61.53
N VAL A 18 -9.79 -6.23 -60.45
CA VAL A 18 -9.62 -5.70 -59.07
C VAL A 18 -8.41 -6.34 -58.44
N SER A 19 -7.34 -5.57 -58.29
CA SER A 19 -6.17 -6.01 -57.55
C SER A 19 -6.54 -6.17 -56.08
N ILE A 20 -6.50 -7.41 -55.57
CA ILE A 20 -6.60 -7.67 -54.13
C ILE A 20 -5.29 -7.21 -53.52
N ILE A 21 -5.32 -6.06 -52.86
CA ILE A 21 -4.19 -5.56 -52.08
C ILE A 21 -4.05 -6.48 -50.87
N ASP A 22 -2.98 -7.26 -50.85
CA ASP A 22 -2.62 -8.12 -49.72
C ASP A 22 -2.42 -7.26 -48.47
N ARG A 23 -3.28 -7.43 -47.46
CA ARG A 23 -3.25 -6.68 -46.20
C ARG A 23 -2.00 -6.94 -45.35
N SER A 24 -1.18 -7.93 -45.69
CA SER A 24 0.02 -8.29 -44.94
C SER A 24 1.24 -7.43 -45.28
N SER A 25 1.26 -6.68 -46.37
CA SER A 25 2.40 -5.86 -46.78
C SER A 25 2.24 -4.35 -46.56
N MET A 26 1.11 -3.88 -46.03
CA MET A 26 0.89 -2.47 -45.72
C MET A 26 1.14 -2.17 -44.24
N MET A 27 2.29 -2.55 -43.69
CA MET A 27 2.86 -1.80 -42.57
C MET A 27 3.58 -0.55 -43.12
N THR A 28 2.84 0.34 -43.72
CA THR A 28 3.32 1.72 -43.85
C THR A 28 3.32 2.27 -42.45
N TYR A 29 4.49 2.33 -41.84
CA TYR A 29 4.71 3.08 -40.61
C TYR A 29 4.38 4.54 -40.87
N SER A 30 3.13 4.91 -40.72
CA SER A 30 2.69 6.29 -40.82
C SER A 30 3.31 7.05 -39.68
N LYS A 31 4.22 7.95 -39.99
CA LYS A 31 4.78 8.86 -38.99
C LYS A 31 3.68 9.81 -38.53
N ILE A 32 3.51 9.92 -37.25
CA ILE A 32 2.57 10.86 -36.61
C ILE A 32 3.32 11.91 -35.84
N VAL A 33 2.67 12.99 -35.52
CA VAL A 33 3.23 14.06 -34.68
C VAL A 33 2.83 13.81 -33.22
N CYS A 34 3.79 13.87 -32.30
CA CYS A 34 3.49 13.76 -30.87
C CYS A 34 2.59 14.92 -30.43
N CYS A 35 1.48 14.60 -29.75
CA CYS A 35 0.50 15.60 -29.30
C CYS A 35 1.02 16.57 -28.22
N LEU A 36 2.16 16.26 -27.56
CA LEU A 36 2.72 17.08 -26.48
C LEU A 36 3.95 17.90 -26.88
N CYS A 37 4.80 17.41 -27.77
CA CYS A 37 6.05 18.10 -28.15
C CYS A 37 6.22 18.29 -29.65
N SER A 38 5.23 17.87 -30.46
CA SER A 38 5.25 17.98 -31.92
C SER A 38 6.41 17.24 -32.61
N ALA A 39 7.11 16.35 -31.94
CA ALA A 39 8.14 15.50 -32.52
C ALA A 39 7.51 14.46 -33.45
N VAL A 40 8.16 14.20 -34.60
CA VAL A 40 7.72 13.15 -35.52
C VAL A 40 8.10 11.79 -34.97
N ILE A 41 7.13 10.91 -34.78
CA ILE A 41 7.26 9.57 -34.20
C ILE A 41 6.55 8.53 -35.06
N ASP A 42 6.91 7.27 -34.88
CA ASP A 42 6.16 6.17 -35.49
C ASP A 42 4.74 6.08 -34.87
N ALA A 43 3.78 5.70 -35.69
CA ALA A 43 2.39 5.59 -35.23
C ALA A 43 2.28 4.63 -34.05
N ASN A 44 1.84 5.14 -32.92
CA ASN A 44 1.57 4.37 -31.70
C ASN A 44 0.15 4.69 -31.19
N PRO A 45 -0.50 3.74 -30.49
CA PRO A 45 -1.87 3.95 -29.99
C PRO A 45 -2.01 5.10 -28.99
N ARG A 46 -0.91 5.59 -28.40
CA ARG A 46 -0.89 6.69 -27.43
C ARG A 46 -0.78 8.07 -28.04
N GLY A 47 -0.33 8.19 -29.30
CA GLY A 47 -0.10 9.47 -29.95
C GLY A 47 0.98 10.36 -29.30
N THR A 48 1.81 9.80 -28.41
CA THR A 48 2.85 10.52 -27.68
C THR A 48 4.23 9.88 -27.87
N CYS A 49 5.30 10.68 -27.92
CA CYS A 49 6.65 10.17 -27.94
C CYS A 49 7.03 9.58 -26.56
N GLU A 50 8.02 8.69 -26.57
CA GLU A 50 8.45 8.01 -25.34
C GLU A 50 8.95 8.98 -24.26
N ALA A 51 9.64 10.06 -24.66
CA ALA A 51 10.10 11.09 -23.73
C ALA A 51 8.96 11.83 -23.05
N CYS A 52 7.91 12.20 -23.77
CA CYS A 52 6.72 12.83 -23.23
C CYS A 52 5.92 11.84 -22.37
N PHE A 53 5.81 10.60 -22.80
CA PHE A 53 5.15 9.55 -22.03
C PHE A 53 5.87 9.32 -20.70
N ARG A 54 7.19 9.19 -20.68
CA ARG A 54 7.96 9.07 -19.43
C ARG A 54 7.75 10.26 -18.49
N LYS A 55 7.66 11.48 -19.03
CA LYS A 55 7.35 12.69 -18.22
C LYS A 55 5.92 12.68 -17.66
N SER A 56 4.97 12.13 -18.37
CA SER A 56 3.57 12.02 -17.91
C SER A 56 3.36 10.92 -16.88
N LEU A 57 4.25 9.90 -16.84
CA LEU A 57 4.18 8.85 -15.83
C LEU A 57 4.58 9.40 -14.47
N SER A 58 3.68 9.28 -13.51
CA SER A 58 3.93 9.74 -12.14
C SER A 58 3.58 8.63 -11.15
N ILE A 59 4.51 8.36 -10.23
CA ILE A 59 4.28 7.45 -9.11
C ILE A 59 3.31 8.09 -8.09
N LYS A 60 3.17 9.43 -8.10
CA LYS A 60 2.27 10.17 -7.20
C LYS A 60 0.80 9.73 -7.30
N THR A 61 0.37 9.28 -8.47
CA THR A 61 -1.01 8.83 -8.67
C THR A 61 -1.30 7.47 -8.03
N SER A 62 -0.26 6.67 -7.82
CA SER A 62 -0.40 5.32 -7.25
C SER A 62 -0.14 5.23 -5.76
N ILE A 63 0.44 6.27 -5.13
CA ILE A 63 0.76 6.28 -3.70
C ILE A 63 0.16 7.52 -3.07
N PRO A 64 -0.65 7.40 -2.00
CA PRO A 64 -1.16 8.55 -1.28
C PRO A 64 -0.02 9.33 -0.63
N THR A 65 -0.16 10.64 -0.59
CA THR A 65 0.81 11.54 0.05
C THR A 65 0.63 11.63 1.55
N GLU A 66 -0.50 11.13 2.07
CA GLU A 66 -0.84 11.17 3.50
C GLU A 66 -1.11 9.76 4.03
N PHE A 67 -0.51 9.43 5.15
CA PHE A 67 -0.75 8.20 5.90
C PHE A 67 -1.07 8.49 7.36
N GLU A 68 -1.90 7.65 7.97
CA GLU A 68 -2.15 7.71 9.40
C GLU A 68 -1.30 6.69 10.15
N ILE A 69 -0.67 7.12 11.25
CA ILE A 69 0.01 6.26 12.20
C ILE A 69 -0.69 6.40 13.55
N VAL A 70 -1.12 5.27 14.10
CA VAL A 70 -1.83 5.25 15.37
C VAL A 70 -0.84 5.20 16.54
N PHE A 71 -1.01 6.10 17.49
CA PHE A 71 -0.16 6.28 18.66
C PHE A 71 -1.00 6.24 19.95
N CYS A 72 -0.57 5.47 20.95
CA CYS A 72 -1.22 5.44 22.23
C CYS A 72 -0.67 6.53 23.16
N ARG A 73 -1.53 7.45 23.59
CA ARG A 73 -1.13 8.58 24.45
C ARG A 73 -0.62 8.14 25.82
N GLU A 74 -1.21 7.10 26.40
CA GLU A 74 -0.86 6.65 27.75
C GLU A 74 0.48 5.91 27.80
N CYS A 75 0.59 4.80 27.07
CA CYS A 75 1.81 4.01 27.08
C CYS A 75 2.90 4.49 26.11
N LYS A 76 2.61 5.53 25.32
CA LYS A 76 3.53 6.13 24.32
C LYS A 76 4.08 5.12 23.31
N ARG A 77 3.27 4.15 22.90
CA ARG A 77 3.62 3.14 21.91
C ARG A 77 2.88 3.39 20.59
N PHE A 78 3.52 3.09 19.48
CA PHE A 78 2.87 3.03 18.18
C PHE A 78 2.09 1.73 18.06
N LEU A 79 0.81 1.82 17.64
CA LEU A 79 -0.13 0.70 17.62
C LEU A 79 -0.01 -0.15 16.34
N ARG A 80 1.21 -0.54 16.02
CA ARG A 80 1.46 -1.55 14.99
C ARG A 80 2.26 -2.69 15.62
N PRO A 81 1.85 -3.95 15.45
CA PRO A 81 2.62 -5.06 15.99
C PRO A 81 4.04 -5.09 15.38
N PRO A 82 5.08 -5.31 16.18
CA PRO A 82 5.08 -5.27 17.64
C PRO A 82 4.88 -3.83 18.17
N TYR A 83 4.09 -3.68 19.26
CA TYR A 83 3.84 -2.37 19.91
C TYR A 83 5.11 -1.89 20.62
N VAL A 84 5.84 -1.03 19.98
CA VAL A 84 7.14 -0.56 20.46
C VAL A 84 7.09 0.93 20.78
N LYS A 85 7.81 1.34 21.82
CA LYS A 85 8.12 2.74 22.05
C LYS A 85 9.21 3.13 21.05
N ILE A 86 8.93 4.11 20.23
CA ILE A 86 9.82 4.56 19.17
C ILE A 86 9.95 6.07 19.31
N ASP A 87 11.18 6.56 19.30
CA ASP A 87 11.43 7.99 19.27
C ASP A 87 11.24 8.56 17.86
N ARG A 88 10.84 9.82 17.79
CA ARG A 88 10.77 10.57 16.54
C ARG A 88 12.16 10.61 15.91
N GLU A 89 12.22 10.56 14.59
CA GLU A 89 13.48 10.60 13.80
C GLU A 89 14.43 9.42 14.04
N SER A 90 13.99 8.38 14.73
CA SER A 90 14.77 7.16 14.90
C SER A 90 14.73 6.27 13.65
N SER A 91 15.73 5.38 13.55
CA SER A 91 15.77 4.37 12.46
C SER A 91 14.54 3.45 12.48
N ASP A 92 13.99 3.19 13.67
CA ASP A 92 12.82 2.32 13.83
C ASP A 92 11.54 3.03 13.39
N MET A 93 11.44 4.36 13.61
CA MET A 93 10.37 5.16 13.05
C MET A 93 10.42 5.15 11.52
N MET A 94 11.61 5.28 10.94
CA MET A 94 11.78 5.18 9.49
C MET A 94 11.31 3.81 8.98
N LYS A 95 11.73 2.71 9.59
CA LYS A 95 11.29 1.35 9.23
C LYS A 95 9.76 1.20 9.31
N LEU A 96 9.13 1.77 10.34
CA LEU A 96 7.68 1.77 10.51
C LEU A 96 6.99 2.48 9.36
N CYS A 97 7.42 3.69 9.02
CA CYS A 97 6.88 4.48 7.94
C CYS A 97 7.06 3.78 6.57
N LEU A 98 8.28 3.31 6.28
CA LEU A 98 8.58 2.60 5.03
C LEU A 98 7.79 1.30 4.89
N SER A 99 7.58 0.58 5.99
CA SER A 99 6.74 -0.62 5.98
C SER A 99 5.27 -0.30 5.66
N ARG A 100 4.81 0.90 6.03
CA ARG A 100 3.45 1.36 5.70
C ARG A 100 3.31 1.62 4.20
N ILE A 101 4.30 2.27 3.59
CA ILE A 101 4.35 2.51 2.14
C ILE A 101 4.39 1.18 1.38
N LYS A 102 5.25 0.24 1.78
CA LYS A 102 5.34 -1.11 1.18
C LYS A 102 4.06 -1.93 1.33
N SER A 103 3.31 -1.72 2.41
CA SER A 103 2.01 -2.40 2.60
C SER A 103 0.96 -1.90 1.63
N TYR A 104 1.06 -0.64 1.19
CA TYR A 104 0.14 -0.04 0.24
C TYR A 104 0.45 -0.49 -1.20
N ASP A 105 1.71 -0.39 -1.62
CA ASP A 105 2.13 -0.84 -2.95
C ASP A 105 3.39 -1.72 -2.85
N LYS A 106 3.21 -3.02 -3.04
CA LYS A 106 4.27 -4.03 -2.96
C LYS A 106 5.26 -3.97 -4.14
N LYS A 107 4.86 -3.34 -5.25
CA LYS A 107 5.69 -3.26 -6.47
C LYS A 107 6.70 -2.12 -6.43
N VAL A 108 6.61 -1.27 -5.42
CA VAL A 108 7.50 -0.12 -5.27
C VAL A 108 8.77 -0.54 -4.53
N LYS A 109 9.92 -0.19 -5.12
CA LYS A 109 11.22 -0.32 -4.49
C LYS A 109 11.63 1.03 -3.91
N ILE A 110 12.06 1.03 -2.66
CA ILE A 110 12.54 2.22 -1.96
C ILE A 110 14.05 2.29 -2.15
N ILE A 111 14.54 3.37 -2.73
CA ILE A 111 15.97 3.60 -2.96
C ILE A 111 16.55 4.37 -1.78
N ASP A 112 15.93 5.49 -1.42
CA ASP A 112 16.43 6.38 -0.39
C ASP A 112 15.26 6.96 0.43
N SER A 113 15.55 7.31 1.69
CA SER A 113 14.55 7.85 2.59
C SER A 113 15.19 8.72 3.66
N ASN A 114 14.71 9.95 3.80
CA ASN A 114 15.20 10.92 4.75
C ASN A 114 14.05 11.63 5.46
N PHE A 115 14.23 11.93 6.76
CA PHE A 115 13.29 12.78 7.48
C PHE A 115 13.43 14.22 7.02
N ILE A 116 12.30 14.90 6.92
CA ILE A 116 12.26 16.34 6.79
C ILE A 116 11.94 16.90 8.17
N TYR A 117 12.73 17.87 8.61
CA TYR A 117 12.51 18.50 9.90
C TYR A 117 11.05 18.97 10.04
N THR A 118 10.45 18.61 11.14
CA THR A 118 9.13 19.08 11.57
C THR A 118 9.22 19.50 13.03
N GLU A 119 8.41 20.49 13.42
CA GLU A 119 8.39 20.96 14.79
C GLU A 119 8.09 19.81 15.77
N PRO A 120 8.75 19.76 16.94
CA PRO A 120 8.58 18.68 17.93
C PRO A 120 7.13 18.49 18.40
N HIS A 121 6.34 19.57 18.39
CA HIS A 121 4.92 19.54 18.79
C HIS A 121 3.97 19.20 17.64
N SER A 122 4.47 19.14 16.42
CA SER A 122 3.68 18.74 15.26
C SER A 122 3.27 17.28 15.38
N LYS A 123 2.01 16.99 15.06
CA LYS A 123 1.48 15.62 14.93
C LYS A 123 1.76 15.01 13.56
N ILE A 124 2.59 15.66 12.78
CA ILE A 124 2.92 15.26 11.42
C ILE A 124 4.41 14.95 11.36
N ILE A 125 4.74 13.80 10.79
CA ILE A 125 6.11 13.40 10.48
C ILE A 125 6.25 13.43 8.97
N LYS A 126 7.17 14.23 8.44
CA LYS A 126 7.40 14.34 7.00
C LYS A 126 8.62 13.56 6.60
N ILE A 127 8.47 12.74 5.57
CA ILE A 127 9.55 11.92 5.03
C ILE A 127 9.66 12.15 3.53
N LYS A 128 10.86 12.44 3.08
CA LYS A 128 11.22 12.43 1.67
C LYS A 128 11.66 11.02 1.30
N VAL A 129 10.96 10.39 0.37
CA VAL A 129 11.27 9.03 -0.07
C VAL A 129 11.50 9.04 -1.57
N THR A 130 12.60 8.41 -1.99
CA THR A 130 12.89 8.16 -3.41
C THR A 130 12.45 6.74 -3.74
N LEU A 131 11.47 6.66 -4.63
CA LEU A 131 10.81 5.43 -5.02
C LEU A 131 11.14 5.07 -6.46
N GLU A 132 11.34 3.80 -6.72
CA GLU A 132 11.48 3.22 -8.02
C GLU A 132 10.33 2.26 -8.28
N LYS A 133 9.69 2.40 -9.42
CA LYS A 133 8.59 1.54 -9.85
C LYS A 133 8.67 1.27 -11.33
N GLU A 134 8.47 0.03 -11.72
CA GLU A 134 8.30 -0.34 -13.11
C GLU A 134 6.87 -0.09 -13.55
N ILE A 135 6.70 0.78 -14.55
CA ILE A 135 5.42 1.08 -15.19
C ILE A 135 5.58 0.85 -16.69
N GLU A 136 4.82 -0.10 -17.23
CA GLU A 136 4.80 -0.42 -18.66
C GLU A 136 6.22 -0.65 -19.24
N LYS A 137 7.04 -1.47 -18.57
CA LYS A 137 8.44 -1.80 -18.92
C LYS A 137 9.44 -0.63 -18.80
N ASN A 138 9.01 0.51 -18.27
CA ASN A 138 9.90 1.64 -17.97
C ASN A 138 10.14 1.72 -16.48
N MET A 139 11.43 1.80 -16.07
CA MET A 139 11.80 2.07 -14.69
C MET A 139 11.71 3.58 -14.44
N ILE A 140 10.89 3.96 -13.48
CA ILE A 140 10.70 5.36 -13.11
C ILE A 140 11.17 5.55 -11.67
N THR A 141 12.08 6.50 -11.49
CA THR A 141 12.54 6.93 -10.18
C THR A 141 11.97 8.31 -9.88
N GLN A 142 11.29 8.43 -8.76
CA GLN A 142 10.70 9.70 -8.35
C GLN A 142 10.83 9.91 -6.84
N SER A 143 11.16 11.15 -6.44
CA SER A 143 11.17 11.56 -5.04
C SER A 143 9.81 12.16 -4.66
N LEU A 144 9.25 11.67 -3.56
CA LEU A 144 7.98 12.11 -3.01
C LEU A 144 8.16 12.54 -1.56
N ILE A 145 7.39 13.53 -1.15
CA ILE A 145 7.23 13.90 0.26
C ILE A 145 5.92 13.28 0.73
N ILE A 146 6.01 12.52 1.81
CA ILE A 146 4.88 11.81 2.39
C ILE A 146 4.71 12.27 3.83
N ASP A 147 3.48 12.65 4.15
CA ASP A 147 3.08 13.14 5.46
C ASP A 147 2.44 12.01 6.27
N PHE A 148 3.02 11.70 7.43
CA PHE A 148 2.48 10.73 8.38
C PHE A 148 1.82 11.47 9.53
N LYS A 149 0.48 11.40 9.60
CA LYS A 149 -0.32 12.04 10.64
C LYS A 149 -0.47 11.10 11.84
N GLU A 150 -0.10 11.56 13.04
CA GLU A 150 -0.31 10.82 14.28
C GLU A 150 -1.77 10.88 14.70
N LYS A 151 -2.42 9.74 14.74
CA LYS A 151 -3.77 9.57 15.28
C LYS A 151 -3.68 9.00 16.69
N TRP A 152 -4.16 9.73 17.64
CA TRP A 152 -4.10 9.34 19.04
C TRP A 152 -5.29 8.43 19.39
N LEU A 153 -4.99 7.23 19.85
CA LEU A 153 -5.95 6.26 20.33
C LEU A 153 -5.38 5.57 21.58
N LEU A 154 -6.24 5.09 22.45
CA LEU A 154 -5.83 4.20 23.54
C LEU A 154 -5.62 2.78 22.98
N CYS A 155 -4.52 2.14 23.35
CA CYS A 155 -4.34 0.73 23.07
C CYS A 155 -5.27 -0.12 23.94
N ARG A 156 -5.49 -1.36 23.54
CA ARG A 156 -6.37 -2.28 24.28
C ARG A 156 -5.98 -2.46 25.75
N ASP A 157 -4.67 -2.50 26.03
CA ASP A 157 -4.16 -2.68 27.39
C ASP A 157 -4.45 -1.45 28.24
N CYS A 158 -4.17 -0.24 27.74
CA CYS A 158 -4.49 1.00 28.45
C CYS A 158 -6.00 1.20 28.59
N GLN A 159 -6.78 0.81 27.60
CA GLN A 159 -8.24 0.88 27.67
C GLN A 159 -8.78 -0.04 28.78
N LYS A 160 -8.23 -1.26 28.92
CA LYS A 160 -8.59 -2.17 30.00
C LYS A 160 -8.29 -1.59 31.38
N VAL A 161 -7.15 -0.93 31.53
CA VAL A 161 -6.77 -0.30 32.81
C VAL A 161 -7.68 0.86 33.17
N GLN A 162 -8.14 1.63 32.19
CA GLN A 162 -9.01 2.78 32.40
C GLN A 162 -10.50 2.42 32.55
N THR A 163 -10.91 1.23 32.09
CA THR A 163 -12.29 0.82 32.20
C THR A 163 -12.55 0.27 33.62
N PRO A 164 -13.39 0.92 34.44
CA PRO A 164 -13.77 0.37 35.73
C PRO A 164 -14.48 -0.97 35.52
N HIS A 165 -14.27 -1.91 36.40
CA HIS A 165 -14.91 -3.25 36.39
C HIS A 165 -14.35 -4.28 35.41
N ILE A 166 -13.13 -4.15 34.92
CA ILE A 166 -12.47 -5.27 34.24
C ILE A 166 -11.80 -6.17 35.26
N TRP A 167 -12.28 -7.41 35.31
CA TRP A 167 -11.71 -8.47 36.12
C TRP A 167 -10.29 -8.81 35.61
N ALA A 168 -9.30 -8.73 36.50
CA ALA A 168 -7.93 -9.15 36.19
C ALA A 168 -7.83 -10.68 36.12
N SER A 169 -8.56 -11.36 37.00
CA SER A 169 -8.62 -12.83 37.09
C SER A 169 -9.90 -13.26 37.78
N CYS A 170 -10.30 -14.51 37.54
CA CYS A 170 -11.39 -15.16 38.25
C CYS A 170 -10.81 -16.37 39.00
N VAL A 171 -10.93 -16.36 40.33
CA VAL A 171 -10.51 -17.49 41.16
C VAL A 171 -11.74 -18.26 41.54
N GLN A 172 -11.80 -19.54 41.13
CA GLN A 172 -12.90 -20.44 41.49
C GLN A 172 -12.41 -21.47 42.52
N ILE A 173 -13.02 -21.48 43.69
CA ILE A 173 -12.71 -22.42 44.75
C ILE A 173 -13.91 -23.36 44.91
N ARG A 174 -13.65 -24.66 44.89
CA ARG A 174 -14.66 -25.70 45.04
C ARG A 174 -14.28 -26.63 46.18
N GLN A 175 -15.24 -26.96 47.06
CA GLN A 175 -15.09 -27.91 48.13
C GLN A 175 -15.86 -29.22 47.82
N ARG A 176 -15.23 -30.35 48.01
CA ARG A 176 -15.86 -31.67 47.85
C ARG A 176 -16.50 -32.23 49.12
N VAL A 177 -16.15 -31.65 50.27
CA VAL A 177 -16.59 -32.12 51.58
C VAL A 177 -17.82 -31.31 52.05
N PRO A 178 -18.80 -31.91 52.73
CA PRO A 178 -20.04 -31.22 53.12
C PRO A 178 -19.89 -30.18 54.21
N HIS A 179 -18.72 -30.06 54.84
CA HIS A 179 -18.48 -29.09 55.93
C HIS A 179 -18.25 -27.68 55.41
N LYS A 180 -19.23 -26.81 55.55
CA LYS A 180 -19.16 -25.42 55.06
C LYS A 180 -18.22 -24.50 55.84
N LYS A 181 -17.90 -24.82 57.12
CA LYS A 181 -17.07 -23.94 57.99
C LYS A 181 -15.68 -23.65 57.39
N THR A 182 -15.00 -24.64 56.87
CA THR A 182 -13.69 -24.49 56.24
C THR A 182 -13.72 -23.62 54.98
N MET A 183 -14.79 -23.72 54.20
CA MET A 183 -14.97 -22.91 53.02
C MET A 183 -15.21 -21.44 53.36
N LEU A 184 -16.06 -21.16 54.34
CA LEU A 184 -16.33 -19.80 54.81
C LEU A 184 -15.08 -19.14 55.40
N TYR A 185 -14.28 -19.91 56.17
CA TYR A 185 -13.03 -19.40 56.71
C TYR A 185 -12.01 -19.07 55.61
N LEU A 186 -11.89 -19.93 54.58
CA LEU A 186 -11.05 -19.70 53.42
C LEU A 186 -11.51 -18.46 52.65
N GLU A 187 -12.81 -18.29 52.43
CA GLU A 187 -13.40 -17.11 51.81
C GLU A 187 -13.00 -15.82 52.52
N GLN A 188 -13.13 -15.79 53.85
CA GLN A 188 -12.72 -14.63 54.64
C GLN A 188 -11.22 -14.32 54.52
N ILE A 189 -10.35 -15.35 54.52
CA ILE A 189 -8.91 -15.15 54.36
C ILE A 189 -8.60 -14.56 52.98
N ILE A 190 -9.23 -15.07 51.94
CA ILE A 190 -9.03 -14.60 50.56
C ILE A 190 -9.50 -13.15 50.42
N LEU A 191 -10.70 -12.83 50.89
CA LEU A 191 -11.21 -11.46 50.87
C LEU A 191 -10.29 -10.49 51.60
N HIS A 192 -9.80 -10.87 52.78
CA HIS A 192 -8.87 -10.04 53.55
C HIS A 192 -7.49 -9.83 52.85
N LYS A 193 -7.06 -10.78 52.02
CA LYS A 193 -5.79 -10.69 51.29
C LYS A 193 -5.91 -9.95 49.96
N MET A 194 -7.11 -9.83 49.42
CA MET A 194 -7.38 -9.20 48.13
C MET A 194 -7.87 -7.75 48.21
N LEU A 195 -8.30 -7.31 49.40
CA LEU A 195 -8.61 -5.91 49.69
C LEU A 195 -7.40 -5.19 50.29
#